data_0f8017e3ceaf7235defbdd489ec4461f
#
_entry.id   0f8017e3ceaf7235defbdd489ec4461f
#
_cell.length_a   1.000
_cell.length_b   1.000
_cell.length_c   1.000
_cell.angle_alpha   90.00
_cell.angle_beta   90.00
_cell.angle_gamma   90.00
#
_symmetry.space_group_name_H-M   'P 1'
#
loop_
_entity.id
_entity.type
_entity.pdbx_description
1 polymer ?
#
loop_
_entity_poly.entity_id
_entity_poly.type
_entity_poly.pdbx_seq_one_letter_code
_entity_poly.pdbx_strand_id
1 'polypeptide(L)'
;MRITSANNIISGDEGHALWAPSNFDYKLSSGHVSYNAVQDTEALEEGIWYFVSVTYDLTSGTMTLYKNGVQVDQTIGVNAPGESAKTYIGRFGSGSYWTGSVDEAGIWSQALSPMEIEQLYNMGNGIIARKANAEDEDLVSQAQGYWKMDEGIGNILTDASGHGNTGSVNGASWSTCDDCGCTDSEACNYNESAIIDNESCVYIQQSCETCEDGVILSNDFDGDSICNTDDNDDDNDGVTDVDDSDPLNNTSCSDNDQDGCDDCSSGTYDLSNDGADDDGDGICNSYIIAGRTVYIAGASYDSEGNYTACYWVDGVRVELPGGAWATDIVVENGNVYVSGTSEGFDACYWINQDRYDLPGSYGEAEAIALDGSDIYVAGWYDNGSCYWKNGQKIDLTVNRDSQAFAIGVRDNGGVYIGGYYMNNNHYIIPCFWKDGNNRTNLPIPSGGDGEVYDIAFMDGNMRYYGGYVLKTSSFAGYTPTAVYWRHTTRTNLPLGGSTMDIYGATGHAITIDGEDIYVAGYTDWYEFTGYTTTTGGTFPQYWKNNTIHDLPGGPLTNYGTGEANDIKVADGNIVVVGIATRDTSYYDSTPSACYWINGELHYLVNQNDVPEGIDDWTDSEAKGVFIE
;
A
#
# COMPACT_ATOMS: atom_id res chain seq x y z
N MET A 1 -4.76 28.12 21.51
CA MET A 1 -5.93 28.65 22.26
C MET A 1 -5.66 30.09 22.67
N ARG A 2 -6.52 31.04 22.32
CA ARG A 2 -6.39 32.48 22.68
C ARG A 2 -7.55 32.91 23.60
N ILE A 3 -7.25 33.62 24.67
CA ILE A 3 -8.19 33.97 25.72
C ILE A 3 -8.69 35.39 25.55
N THR A 4 -10.01 35.62 25.64
CA THR A 4 -10.62 36.94 25.81
C THR A 4 -11.38 37.10 27.13
N SER A 5 -11.76 36.01 27.81
CA SER A 5 -12.14 35.93 29.23
C SER A 5 -12.39 34.47 29.60
N ALA A 6 -12.31 34.13 30.89
CA ALA A 6 -12.08 32.77 31.33
C ALA A 6 -13.32 31.94 31.67
N ASN A 7 -13.31 30.62 31.41
CA ASN A 7 -14.04 29.54 32.09
C ASN A 7 -13.52 28.16 31.67
N ASN A 8 -14.29 27.26 31.07
CA ASN A 8 -13.87 25.88 30.82
C ASN A 8 -13.44 25.62 29.40
N ILE A 9 -12.28 25.02 29.22
CA ILE A 9 -11.66 24.74 27.92
C ILE A 9 -12.18 23.40 27.38
N ILE A 10 -11.99 22.34 28.13
CA ILE A 10 -12.47 20.98 27.83
C ILE A 10 -13.07 20.38 29.08
N SER A 11 -14.23 19.73 28.98
CA SER A 11 -14.88 19.06 30.12
C SER A 11 -15.64 17.80 29.68
N GLY A 12 -15.78 16.86 30.60
CA GLY A 12 -16.66 15.70 30.49
C GLY A 12 -17.93 15.82 31.33
N ASP A 13 -18.88 14.92 31.16
CA ASP A 13 -20.14 14.87 31.93
C ASP A 13 -19.92 14.58 33.41
N GLU A 14 -18.86 13.85 33.75
CA GLU A 14 -18.55 13.39 35.13
C GLU A 14 -17.73 14.40 35.93
N GLY A 15 -17.62 15.65 35.49
CA GLY A 15 -17.13 16.77 36.28
C GLY A 15 -15.62 16.97 36.30
N HIS A 16 -14.84 16.26 35.51
CA HIS A 16 -13.43 16.60 35.32
C HIS A 16 -13.31 17.59 34.15
N ALA A 17 -12.45 18.59 34.31
CA ALA A 17 -12.27 19.65 33.35
C ALA A 17 -10.88 20.27 33.40
N LEU A 18 -10.46 20.84 32.28
CA LEU A 18 -9.37 21.80 32.16
C LEU A 18 -9.99 23.19 32.04
N TRP A 19 -9.63 24.14 32.88
CA TRP A 19 -10.25 25.48 32.94
C TRP A 19 -9.28 26.56 33.42
N ALA A 20 -9.63 27.82 33.20
CA ALA A 20 -8.94 28.99 33.73
C ALA A 20 -9.96 30.04 34.21
N PRO A 21 -10.58 29.85 35.37
CA PRO A 21 -11.69 30.68 35.85
C PRO A 21 -11.23 32.00 36.45
N SER A 22 -12.05 33.04 36.37
CA SER A 22 -11.77 34.37 36.92
C SER A 22 -11.62 34.38 38.45
N ASN A 23 -12.28 33.46 39.14
CA ASN A 23 -12.17 33.34 40.61
C ASN A 23 -10.84 32.73 41.08
N PHE A 24 -9.99 32.26 40.16
CA PHE A 24 -8.63 31.80 40.40
C PHE A 24 -7.58 32.63 39.67
N ASP A 25 -7.87 33.93 39.46
CA ASP A 25 -6.98 34.88 38.82
C ASP A 25 -6.57 34.46 37.37
N TYR A 26 -7.49 33.79 36.64
CA TYR A 26 -7.25 33.26 35.26
C TYR A 26 -6.11 32.25 35.17
N LYS A 27 -5.79 31.53 36.25
CA LYS A 27 -4.77 30.50 36.24
C LYS A 27 -5.29 29.21 35.62
N LEU A 28 -4.49 28.61 34.77
CA LEU A 28 -4.79 27.33 34.18
C LEU A 28 -4.89 26.28 35.29
N SER A 29 -5.95 25.49 35.27
CA SER A 29 -6.22 24.49 36.30
C SER A 29 -6.88 23.25 35.71
N SER A 30 -6.67 22.09 36.32
CA SER A 30 -7.40 20.86 36.00
C SER A 30 -7.74 20.07 37.27
N GLY A 31 -8.83 19.33 37.22
CA GLY A 31 -9.31 18.51 38.33
C GLY A 31 -10.81 18.27 38.26
N HIS A 32 -11.41 17.97 39.43
CA HIS A 32 -12.87 17.83 39.56
C HIS A 32 -13.53 19.17 39.88
N VAL A 33 -14.79 19.36 39.52
CA VAL A 33 -15.58 20.59 39.77
C VAL A 33 -15.55 21.10 41.20
N SER A 34 -15.23 20.25 42.18
CA SER A 34 -15.19 20.59 43.58
C SER A 34 -13.82 20.99 44.09
N TYR A 35 -12.76 20.77 43.33
CA TYR A 35 -11.37 21.09 43.72
C TYR A 35 -10.44 21.10 42.50
N ASN A 36 -9.41 21.96 42.53
CA ASN A 36 -8.30 21.88 41.60
C ASN A 36 -7.35 20.77 42.03
N ALA A 37 -7.03 19.85 41.15
CA ALA A 37 -6.00 18.83 41.40
C ALA A 37 -4.61 19.37 41.07
N VAL A 38 -4.50 20.10 39.96
CA VAL A 38 -3.29 20.79 39.50
C VAL A 38 -3.63 22.21 39.08
N GLN A 39 -2.72 23.17 39.27
CA GLN A 39 -2.92 24.57 38.94
C GLN A 39 -1.60 25.26 38.59
N ASP A 40 -1.60 26.05 37.51
CA ASP A 40 -0.48 26.95 37.17
C ASP A 40 -0.30 28.03 38.24
N THR A 41 0.91 28.43 38.48
CA THR A 41 1.24 29.55 39.39
C THR A 41 1.02 30.89 38.74
N GLU A 42 1.01 30.96 37.41
CA GLU A 42 0.86 32.17 36.62
C GLU A 42 -0.52 32.27 35.98
N ALA A 43 -1.02 33.48 35.85
CA ALA A 43 -2.24 33.77 35.08
C ALA A 43 -1.98 33.70 33.58
N LEU A 44 -3.01 33.32 32.83
CA LEU A 44 -2.99 33.45 31.39
C LEU A 44 -3.25 34.91 30.98
N GLU A 45 -2.56 35.39 29.98
CA GLU A 45 -2.71 36.76 29.45
C GLU A 45 -3.75 36.80 28.32
N GLU A 46 -4.50 37.91 28.28
CA GLU A 46 -5.46 38.13 27.17
C GLU A 46 -4.72 38.37 25.86
N GLY A 47 -5.25 37.78 24.80
CA GLY A 47 -4.70 37.98 23.46
C GLY A 47 -3.56 37.03 23.09
N ILE A 48 -3.07 36.21 24.00
CA ILE A 48 -1.99 35.28 23.77
C ILE A 48 -2.55 33.88 23.50
N TRP A 49 -1.96 33.17 22.53
CA TRP A 49 -2.20 31.75 22.30
C TRP A 49 -1.36 30.88 23.24
N TYR A 50 -1.99 29.90 23.84
CA TYR A 50 -1.32 28.92 24.70
C TYR A 50 -1.63 27.52 24.23
N PHE A 51 -0.61 26.68 24.15
CA PHE A 51 -0.80 25.23 24.17
C PHE A 51 -1.03 24.78 25.59
N VAL A 52 -2.10 24.03 25.83
CA VAL A 52 -2.43 23.54 27.18
C VAL A 52 -2.79 22.07 27.11
N SER A 53 -2.22 21.26 28.01
CA SER A 53 -2.49 19.84 28.10
C SER A 53 -2.54 19.38 29.55
N VAL A 54 -3.30 18.31 29.78
CA VAL A 54 -3.31 17.59 31.06
C VAL A 54 -3.22 16.10 30.79
N THR A 55 -2.33 15.44 31.50
CA THR A 55 -2.23 13.97 31.44
C THR A 55 -2.65 13.36 32.79
N TYR A 56 -3.22 12.16 32.73
CA TYR A 56 -3.56 11.38 33.90
C TYR A 56 -3.03 9.95 33.76
N ASP A 57 -2.07 9.58 34.61
CA ASP A 57 -1.57 8.20 34.67
C ASP A 57 -2.43 7.39 35.64
N LEU A 58 -3.19 6.45 35.10
CA LEU A 58 -4.10 5.58 35.86
C LEU A 58 -3.34 4.68 36.85
N THR A 59 -2.10 4.31 36.57
CA THR A 59 -1.32 3.38 37.41
C THR A 59 -0.83 4.06 38.68
N SER A 60 -0.34 5.27 38.55
CA SER A 60 0.19 6.05 39.70
C SER A 60 -0.83 6.99 40.32
N GLY A 61 -1.98 7.23 39.67
CA GLY A 61 -2.93 8.27 40.02
C GLY A 61 -2.33 9.68 39.94
N THR A 62 -1.42 9.87 38.97
CA THR A 62 -0.71 11.14 38.80
C THR A 62 -1.39 11.98 37.75
N MET A 63 -1.78 13.19 38.09
CA MET A 63 -2.26 14.22 37.16
C MET A 63 -1.17 15.26 36.95
N THR A 64 -0.84 15.56 35.72
CA THR A 64 0.20 16.54 35.34
C THR A 64 -0.38 17.56 34.36
N LEU A 65 -0.12 18.85 34.66
CA LEU A 65 -0.54 19.99 33.87
C LEU A 65 0.64 20.56 33.11
N TYR A 66 0.42 20.84 31.82
CA TYR A 66 1.42 21.43 30.91
C TYR A 66 0.90 22.73 30.32
N LYS A 67 1.80 23.69 30.15
CA LYS A 67 1.59 24.95 29.40
C LYS A 67 2.77 25.15 28.46
N ASN A 68 2.48 25.33 27.18
CA ASN A 68 3.49 25.51 26.10
C ASN A 68 4.58 24.39 26.14
N GLY A 69 4.14 23.13 26.20
CA GLY A 69 5.02 21.96 26.23
C GLY A 69 5.69 21.69 27.59
N VAL A 70 5.70 22.66 28.51
CA VAL A 70 6.41 22.57 29.79
C VAL A 70 5.46 22.19 30.93
N GLN A 71 5.87 21.25 31.79
CA GLN A 71 5.14 20.90 32.99
C GLN A 71 5.09 22.09 33.96
N VAL A 72 3.88 22.50 34.36
CA VAL A 72 3.67 23.61 35.31
C VAL A 72 3.21 23.16 36.69
N ASP A 73 2.51 22.02 36.77
CA ASP A 73 2.13 21.44 38.06
C ASP A 73 1.88 19.93 37.97
N GLN A 74 1.98 19.22 39.10
CA GLN A 74 1.72 17.79 39.19
C GLN A 74 1.21 17.40 40.56
N THR A 75 0.21 16.53 40.62
CA THR A 75 -0.33 15.98 41.87
C THR A 75 -0.49 14.47 41.77
N ILE A 76 -0.11 13.74 42.80
CA ILE A 76 -0.20 12.28 42.93
C ILE A 76 -1.38 11.91 43.84
N GLY A 77 -2.03 10.77 43.56
CA GLY A 77 -3.15 10.27 44.36
C GLY A 77 -4.48 10.94 44.00
N VAL A 78 -4.58 11.51 42.84
CA VAL A 78 -5.84 12.02 42.29
C VAL A 78 -6.72 10.83 41.91
N ASN A 79 -8.02 10.90 42.23
CA ASN A 79 -8.95 9.88 41.80
C ASN A 79 -9.05 9.87 40.27
N ALA A 80 -9.21 8.67 39.70
CA ALA A 80 -9.39 8.53 38.24
C ALA A 80 -10.55 9.40 37.76
N PRO A 81 -10.41 10.05 36.60
CA PRO A 81 -11.54 10.64 35.88
C PRO A 81 -12.65 9.61 35.70
N GLY A 82 -13.90 10.00 35.91
CA GLY A 82 -15.05 9.14 35.61
C GLY A 82 -15.19 8.94 34.09
N GLU A 83 -15.81 7.83 33.69
CA GLU A 83 -16.19 7.63 32.29
C GLU A 83 -17.20 8.71 31.86
N SER A 84 -16.95 9.35 30.72
CA SER A 84 -17.80 10.41 30.20
C SER A 84 -18.41 10.00 28.88
N ALA A 85 -19.73 10.07 28.78
CA ALA A 85 -20.45 9.76 27.53
C ALA A 85 -20.32 10.89 26.50
N LYS A 86 -19.90 12.09 26.93
CA LYS A 86 -19.73 13.26 26.07
C LYS A 86 -18.57 14.12 26.51
N THR A 87 -17.84 14.62 25.54
CA THR A 87 -16.82 15.64 25.74
C THR A 87 -17.31 16.97 25.21
N TYR A 88 -17.03 18.03 25.93
CA TYR A 88 -17.36 19.40 25.54
C TYR A 88 -16.10 20.24 25.44
N ILE A 89 -15.95 20.96 24.35
CA ILE A 89 -14.92 21.95 24.11
C ILE A 89 -15.56 23.34 24.23
N GLY A 90 -14.97 24.21 25.03
CA GLY A 90 -15.46 25.57 25.26
C GLY A 90 -16.66 25.67 26.22
N ARG A 91 -17.06 24.58 26.94
CA ARG A 91 -18.13 24.67 27.95
C ARG A 91 -17.99 23.64 29.05
N PHE A 92 -18.67 23.92 30.19
CA PHE A 92 -18.89 22.97 31.26
C PHE A 92 -20.35 23.00 31.71
N GLY A 93 -21.01 21.82 31.75
CA GLY A 93 -22.41 21.72 32.12
C GLY A 93 -23.34 22.56 31.23
N SER A 94 -24.37 23.15 31.85
CA SER A 94 -25.38 23.92 31.10
C SER A 94 -25.17 25.46 31.14
N GLY A 95 -24.11 25.98 31.76
CA GLY A 95 -24.03 27.42 32.01
C GLY A 95 -22.66 28.06 32.09
N SER A 96 -21.57 27.30 31.94
CA SER A 96 -20.21 27.88 32.00
C SER A 96 -19.56 27.73 30.63
N TYR A 97 -19.42 28.84 29.92
CA TYR A 97 -18.86 28.89 28.58
C TYR A 97 -17.49 29.55 28.58
N TRP A 98 -16.64 29.05 27.69
CA TRP A 98 -15.38 29.69 27.34
C TRP A 98 -15.63 30.96 26.52
N THR A 99 -14.87 31.98 26.79
CA THR A 99 -14.87 33.20 25.96
C THR A 99 -13.46 33.40 25.42
N GLY A 100 -13.28 33.15 24.15
CA GLY A 100 -11.99 33.16 23.48
C GLY A 100 -12.00 32.21 22.30
N SER A 101 -10.88 32.03 21.65
CA SER A 101 -10.69 31.11 20.54
C SER A 101 -10.12 29.78 21.02
N VAL A 102 -10.49 28.71 20.36
CA VAL A 102 -9.95 27.35 20.58
C VAL A 102 -9.61 26.80 19.21
N ASP A 103 -8.51 26.15 19.12
CA ASP A 103 -7.97 25.52 17.93
C ASP A 103 -7.27 24.24 18.31
N GLU A 104 -7.21 23.27 17.44
CA GLU A 104 -6.48 22.01 17.61
C GLU A 104 -6.78 21.30 18.95
N ALA A 105 -7.84 20.51 19.01
CA ALA A 105 -8.20 19.77 20.21
C ALA A 105 -8.05 18.27 20.05
N GLY A 106 -7.38 17.61 20.99
CA GLY A 106 -7.16 16.17 20.95
C GLY A 106 -7.37 15.47 22.29
N ILE A 107 -7.72 14.19 22.26
CA ILE A 107 -7.92 13.30 23.41
C ILE A 107 -7.25 11.96 23.12
N TRP A 108 -6.44 11.49 24.04
CA TRP A 108 -5.75 10.21 24.00
C TRP A 108 -6.24 9.29 25.11
N SER A 109 -6.23 7.99 24.87
CA SER A 109 -6.59 6.96 25.87
C SER A 109 -5.47 6.64 26.86
N GLN A 110 -4.27 7.14 26.62
CA GLN A 110 -3.10 6.98 27.48
C GLN A 110 -2.55 8.33 27.92
N ALA A 111 -1.84 8.36 29.03
CA ALA A 111 -1.11 9.55 29.45
C ALA A 111 0.14 9.69 28.56
N LEU A 112 0.18 10.74 27.77
CA LEU A 112 1.34 11.06 26.95
C LEU A 112 2.53 11.42 27.85
N SER A 113 3.72 11.03 27.41
CA SER A 113 4.98 11.38 28.06
C SER A 113 5.30 12.87 27.92
N PRO A 114 6.17 13.44 28.74
CA PRO A 114 6.60 14.84 28.57
C PRO A 114 7.19 15.14 27.18
N MET A 115 7.89 14.18 26.58
CA MET A 115 8.46 14.32 25.23
C MET A 115 7.36 14.37 24.16
N GLU A 116 6.36 13.51 24.24
CA GLU A 116 5.21 13.54 23.33
C GLU A 116 4.38 14.84 23.49
N ILE A 117 4.27 15.39 24.71
CA ILE A 117 3.63 16.69 24.93
C ILE A 117 4.45 17.83 24.32
N GLU A 118 5.78 17.76 24.39
CA GLU A 118 6.68 18.73 23.75
C GLU A 118 6.59 18.64 22.23
N GLN A 119 6.54 17.44 21.67
CA GLN A 119 6.29 17.21 20.23
C GLN A 119 4.94 17.81 19.80
N LEU A 120 3.87 17.60 20.57
CA LEU A 120 2.57 18.21 20.28
C LEU A 120 2.59 19.74 20.36
N TYR A 121 3.43 20.32 21.17
CA TYR A 121 3.59 21.78 21.26
C TYR A 121 4.34 22.35 20.05
N ASN A 122 5.24 21.57 19.43
CA ASN A 122 6.05 21.95 18.26
C ASN A 122 6.58 23.40 18.33
N MET A 123 7.17 23.75 19.47
CA MET A 123 7.76 25.06 19.74
C MET A 123 6.86 26.28 19.45
N GLY A 124 5.53 26.14 19.61
CA GLY A 124 4.56 27.20 19.39
C GLY A 124 4.07 27.37 17.96
N ASN A 125 4.57 26.60 17.02
CA ASN A 125 4.18 26.70 15.59
C ASN A 125 2.86 26.00 15.26
N GLY A 126 2.06 25.64 16.27
CA GLY A 126 0.84 24.87 16.10
C GLY A 126 1.12 23.41 15.75
N ILE A 127 0.17 22.54 16.03
CA ILE A 127 0.32 21.14 15.68
C ILE A 127 0.10 20.97 14.18
N ILE A 128 1.15 20.98 13.40
CA ILE A 128 1.16 20.20 12.19
C ILE A 128 1.73 18.86 12.63
N ALA A 129 0.86 17.89 12.89
CA ALA A 129 1.24 16.49 13.03
C ALA A 129 1.69 15.97 11.67
N ARG A 130 2.83 16.46 11.18
CA ARG A 130 3.54 15.88 10.05
C ARG A 130 4.62 14.99 10.63
N LYS A 131 4.66 13.74 10.18
CA LYS A 131 5.80 12.86 10.28
C LYS A 131 7.08 13.64 10.05
N ALA A 132 7.85 13.85 11.10
CA ALA A 132 9.16 14.44 10.97
C ALA A 132 10.20 13.37 10.58
N ASN A 133 9.96 12.08 10.89
CA ASN A 133 10.76 10.94 10.45
C ASN A 133 9.94 9.65 10.55
N ALA A 134 10.32 8.61 9.84
CA ALA A 134 9.64 7.32 9.79
C ALA A 134 9.62 6.51 11.12
N GLU A 135 10.27 7.01 12.16
CA GLU A 135 10.35 6.39 13.49
C GLU A 135 9.44 7.06 14.53
N ASP A 136 8.82 8.22 14.22
CA ASP A 136 7.90 8.89 15.13
C ASP A 136 6.48 8.37 14.87
N GLU A 137 5.96 7.57 15.81
CA GLU A 137 4.55 7.17 15.79
C GLU A 137 3.67 8.42 15.68
N ASP A 138 2.77 8.44 14.71
CA ASP A 138 1.84 9.52 14.47
C ASP A 138 0.90 9.70 15.69
N LEU A 139 1.20 10.66 16.54
CA LEU A 139 0.42 10.93 17.76
C LEU A 139 -1.05 11.27 17.48
N VAL A 140 -1.39 11.70 16.26
CA VAL A 140 -2.78 11.95 15.87
C VAL A 140 -3.52 10.66 15.61
N SER A 141 -2.91 9.68 14.97
CA SER A 141 -3.52 8.36 14.73
C SER A 141 -3.75 7.58 16.04
N GLN A 142 -2.98 7.86 17.08
CA GLN A 142 -3.17 7.30 18.43
C GLN A 142 -4.25 8.03 19.27
N ALA A 143 -4.72 9.19 18.80
CA ALA A 143 -5.75 9.93 19.49
C ALA A 143 -7.10 9.21 19.40
N GLN A 144 -7.88 9.20 20.47
CA GLN A 144 -9.27 8.75 20.46
C GLN A 144 -10.20 9.75 19.76
N GLY A 145 -9.78 10.98 19.58
CA GLY A 145 -10.44 12.02 18.84
C GLY A 145 -9.50 13.21 18.67
N TYR A 146 -9.45 13.76 17.48
CA TYR A 146 -8.64 14.92 17.15
C TYR A 146 -9.39 15.83 16.18
N TRP A 147 -9.60 17.10 16.56
CA TRP A 147 -10.35 18.07 15.80
C TRP A 147 -9.46 19.28 15.50
N LYS A 148 -9.15 19.45 14.23
CA LYS A 148 -8.29 20.55 13.74
C LYS A 148 -8.96 21.92 13.83
N MET A 149 -10.29 21.94 13.70
CA MET A 149 -11.10 23.17 13.66
C MET A 149 -10.83 24.10 12.48
N ASP A 150 -10.40 23.51 11.37
CA ASP A 150 -10.06 24.21 10.10
C ASP A 150 -11.22 24.36 9.12
N GLU A 151 -12.42 23.85 9.46
CA GLU A 151 -13.54 23.82 8.52
C GLU A 151 -14.04 25.20 8.07
N GLY A 152 -13.85 26.22 8.90
CA GLY A 152 -14.17 27.63 8.60
C GLY A 152 -15.65 27.96 8.37
N ILE A 153 -16.48 26.96 8.12
CA ILE A 153 -17.93 27.08 7.87
C ILE A 153 -18.70 25.86 8.42
N GLY A 154 -19.98 26.05 8.66
CA GLY A 154 -20.85 24.94 9.08
C GLY A 154 -20.86 24.69 10.58
N ASN A 155 -21.39 23.55 11.00
CA ASN A 155 -21.58 23.17 12.39
C ASN A 155 -21.08 21.76 12.72
N ILE A 156 -20.20 21.23 11.91
CA ILE A 156 -19.57 19.90 12.08
C ILE A 156 -18.07 20.13 12.32
N LEU A 157 -17.51 19.38 13.29
CA LEU A 157 -16.07 19.25 13.53
C LEU A 157 -15.66 17.86 13.10
N THR A 158 -14.82 17.77 12.10
CA THR A 158 -14.31 16.50 11.57
C THR A 158 -13.27 15.91 12.52
N ASP A 159 -13.42 14.63 12.84
CA ASP A 159 -12.42 13.89 13.61
C ASP A 159 -11.30 13.39 12.68
N ALA A 160 -10.12 13.93 12.83
CA ALA A 160 -8.95 13.58 12.04
C ALA A 160 -8.16 12.37 12.62
N SER A 161 -8.59 11.79 13.76
CA SER A 161 -7.97 10.60 14.34
C SER A 161 -8.37 9.28 13.65
N GLY A 162 -9.35 9.33 12.73
CA GLY A 162 -9.89 8.14 12.09
C GLY A 162 -10.93 7.34 12.90
N HIS A 163 -11.18 7.67 14.18
CA HIS A 163 -12.14 6.95 15.04
C HIS A 163 -13.60 7.38 14.86
N GLY A 164 -13.88 8.38 14.01
CA GLY A 164 -15.23 8.82 13.68
C GLY A 164 -15.97 9.59 14.78
N ASN A 165 -15.27 10.18 15.73
CA ASN A 165 -15.82 10.98 16.82
C ASN A 165 -16.16 12.41 16.38
N THR A 166 -16.92 12.55 15.31
CA THR A 166 -17.36 13.83 14.74
C THR A 166 -18.08 14.69 15.76
N GLY A 167 -17.62 15.92 15.92
CA GLY A 167 -18.20 16.91 16.82
C GLY A 167 -19.27 17.77 16.17
N SER A 168 -20.01 18.53 16.99
CA SER A 168 -20.95 19.54 16.51
C SER A 168 -20.69 20.89 17.17
N VAL A 169 -20.65 21.95 16.35
CA VAL A 169 -20.50 23.33 16.80
C VAL A 169 -21.84 23.87 17.27
N ASN A 170 -21.93 24.30 18.54
CA ASN A 170 -23.15 24.81 19.14
C ASN A 170 -22.87 26.17 19.81
N GLY A 171 -23.26 27.26 19.18
CA GLY A 171 -23.15 28.62 19.73
C GLY A 171 -21.78 29.26 19.61
N ALA A 172 -20.78 28.58 19.04
CA ALA A 172 -19.53 29.17 18.59
C ALA A 172 -19.65 29.63 17.13
N SER A 173 -18.80 30.53 16.72
CA SER A 173 -18.68 30.99 15.34
C SER A 173 -17.24 30.78 14.87
N TRP A 174 -17.10 30.44 13.61
CA TRP A 174 -15.80 30.44 12.95
C TRP A 174 -15.29 31.89 12.84
N SER A 175 -14.01 32.08 13.15
CA SER A 175 -13.34 33.35 12.90
C SER A 175 -12.16 33.10 11.99
N THR A 176 -12.20 33.73 10.81
CA THR A 176 -11.02 33.90 9.97
C THR A 176 -10.30 35.17 10.48
N CYS A 177 -9.01 35.09 10.68
CA CYS A 177 -8.21 36.25 10.94
C CYS A 177 -7.64 36.74 9.60
N ASP A 178 -8.50 37.42 8.79
CA ASP A 178 -8.11 37.90 7.47
C ASP A 178 -6.99 38.98 7.53
N ASP A 179 -6.81 39.60 8.70
CA ASP A 179 -5.82 40.64 8.95
C ASP A 179 -4.63 40.17 9.81
N CYS A 180 -4.51 38.83 10.08
CA CYS A 180 -3.39 38.26 10.84
C CYS A 180 -2.29 37.74 9.92
N GLY A 181 -1.06 37.93 10.34
CA GLY A 181 0.13 37.43 9.65
C GLY A 181 1.40 37.98 10.29
N CYS A 182 2.53 37.64 9.75
CA CYS A 182 3.78 38.23 10.16
C CYS A 182 3.81 39.71 9.72
N THR A 183 3.97 40.63 10.67
CA THR A 183 4.04 42.09 10.41
C THR A 183 5.47 42.61 10.36
N ASP A 184 6.48 41.77 10.56
CA ASP A 184 7.89 42.14 10.49
C ASP A 184 8.38 42.04 9.05
N SER A 185 8.75 43.18 8.47
CA SER A 185 9.24 43.28 7.10
C SER A 185 10.61 42.60 6.85
N GLU A 186 11.31 42.18 7.89
CA GLU A 186 12.57 41.42 7.79
C GLU A 186 12.34 39.92 7.78
N ALA A 187 11.13 39.44 8.12
CA ALA A 187 10.79 38.06 8.10
C ALA A 187 10.50 37.53 6.69
N CYS A 188 10.81 36.30 6.44
CA CYS A 188 10.59 35.63 5.16
C CYS A 188 9.10 35.59 4.77
N ASN A 189 8.23 35.34 5.70
CA ASN A 189 6.78 35.24 5.50
C ASN A 189 6.05 36.55 5.84
N TYR A 190 6.69 37.69 5.66
CA TYR A 190 6.08 39.02 5.84
C TYR A 190 4.80 39.16 5.01
N ASN A 191 3.72 39.57 5.65
CA ASN A 191 2.44 39.82 5.02
C ASN A 191 2.09 41.31 5.11
N GLU A 192 2.23 42.07 4.00
CA GLU A 192 1.94 43.49 3.92
C GLU A 192 0.48 43.83 4.29
N SER A 193 -0.44 42.88 4.16
CA SER A 193 -1.85 43.05 4.48
C SER A 193 -2.18 42.80 5.95
N ALA A 194 -1.26 42.17 6.70
CA ALA A 194 -1.48 41.89 8.11
C ALA A 194 -1.40 43.19 8.95
N ILE A 195 -2.42 43.40 9.78
CA ILE A 195 -2.49 44.49 10.76
C ILE A 195 -2.20 43.96 12.18
N ILE A 196 -2.40 42.67 12.37
CA ILE A 196 -2.19 42.00 13.66
C ILE A 196 -1.08 40.97 13.45
N ASP A 197 0.01 41.15 14.23
CA ASP A 197 1.05 40.14 14.28
C ASP A 197 0.52 38.88 14.97
N ASN A 198 0.63 37.76 14.30
CA ASN A 198 0.23 36.45 14.81
C ASN A 198 1.42 35.62 15.33
N GLU A 199 2.59 36.28 15.45
CA GLU A 199 3.85 35.67 15.88
C GLU A 199 4.32 34.53 14.94
N SER A 200 3.87 34.52 13.68
CA SER A 200 4.25 33.53 12.67
C SER A 200 5.50 33.91 11.88
N CYS A 201 6.21 34.97 12.28
CA CYS A 201 7.37 35.46 11.55
C CYS A 201 8.50 34.41 11.55
N VAL A 202 8.96 34.03 10.37
CA VAL A 202 10.10 33.14 10.17
C VAL A 202 11.27 33.90 9.57
N TYR A 203 12.47 33.60 10.05
CA TYR A 203 13.69 34.32 9.69
C TYR A 203 14.77 33.35 9.24
N ILE A 204 15.55 33.75 8.24
CA ILE A 204 16.77 33.04 7.83
C ILE A 204 17.71 32.93 9.04
N GLN A 205 18.09 31.70 9.38
CA GLN A 205 18.95 31.40 10.50
C GLN A 205 20.38 31.02 10.08
N GLN A 206 20.54 30.50 8.86
CA GLN A 206 21.80 29.96 8.33
C GLN A 206 22.17 30.65 7.00
N SER A 207 23.46 30.57 6.65
CA SER A 207 23.97 31.24 5.46
C SER A 207 23.46 30.64 4.14
N CYS A 208 23.07 29.36 4.18
CA CYS A 208 22.58 28.62 3.02
C CYS A 208 21.04 28.65 2.88
N GLU A 209 20.35 29.38 3.74
CA GLU A 209 18.91 29.52 3.64
C GLU A 209 18.51 30.67 2.72
N THR A 210 17.50 30.45 1.89
CA THR A 210 16.87 31.48 1.06
C THR A 210 15.39 31.58 1.39
N CYS A 211 14.81 32.72 1.08
CA CYS A 211 13.38 32.97 1.28
C CYS A 211 12.67 33.04 -0.07
N GLU A 212 11.78 32.09 -0.36
CA GLU A 212 10.94 32.09 -1.54
C GLU A 212 9.46 31.92 -1.14
N ASP A 213 8.61 32.82 -1.63
CA ASP A 213 7.15 32.82 -1.39
C ASP A 213 6.73 32.65 0.09
N GLY A 214 7.53 33.18 1.02
CA GLY A 214 7.24 33.14 2.45
C GLY A 214 7.71 31.86 3.15
N VAL A 215 8.45 31.02 2.46
CA VAL A 215 9.03 29.77 2.99
C VAL A 215 10.56 29.86 2.99
N ILE A 216 11.20 29.42 4.07
CA ILE A 216 12.65 29.28 4.10
C ILE A 216 13.01 27.94 3.43
N LEU A 217 13.85 28.01 2.43
CA LEU A 217 14.42 26.86 1.75
C LEU A 217 15.88 26.73 2.21
N SER A 218 16.24 25.53 2.68
CA SER A 218 17.65 25.18 2.91
C SER A 218 18.30 24.84 1.57
N ASN A 219 19.43 25.46 1.28
CA ASN A 219 20.28 25.16 0.14
C ASN A 219 21.62 24.55 0.63
N ASP A 220 21.54 23.68 1.61
CA ASP A 220 22.61 22.88 2.22
C ASP A 220 21.97 21.50 2.46
N PHE A 221 22.08 20.65 1.45
CA PHE A 221 21.31 19.40 1.40
C PHE A 221 21.87 18.36 2.36
N ASP A 222 23.18 18.20 2.41
CA ASP A 222 23.88 17.24 3.25
C ASP A 222 24.14 17.75 4.69
N GLY A 223 23.96 19.06 4.92
CA GLY A 223 24.08 19.70 6.24
C GLY A 223 25.52 19.92 6.69
N ASP A 224 26.49 19.95 5.79
CA ASP A 224 27.90 20.14 6.10
C ASP A 224 28.29 21.62 6.33
N SER A 225 27.35 22.55 6.09
CA SER A 225 27.45 24.01 6.20
C SER A 225 28.16 24.69 5.00
N ILE A 226 28.32 24.01 3.90
CA ILE A 226 28.60 24.56 2.59
C ILE A 226 27.29 24.60 1.82
N CYS A 227 27.03 25.69 1.13
CA CYS A 227 25.75 25.80 0.38
C CYS A 227 25.90 25.08 -0.96
N ASN A 228 24.87 24.43 -1.44
CA ASN A 228 24.84 23.70 -2.72
C ASN A 228 25.42 24.51 -3.91
N THR A 229 25.41 25.83 -3.88
CA THR A 229 26.03 26.68 -4.93
C THR A 229 27.54 26.77 -4.85
N ASP A 230 28.12 26.49 -3.71
CA ASP A 230 29.56 26.58 -3.40
C ASP A 230 30.15 25.21 -3.04
N ASP A 231 29.29 24.19 -2.95
CA ASP A 231 29.65 22.78 -2.81
C ASP A 231 29.94 22.16 -4.18
N ASN A 232 30.58 21.05 -4.23
CA ASN A 232 30.83 20.29 -5.45
C ASN A 232 30.28 18.84 -5.35
N ASP A 233 29.68 18.49 -4.21
CA ASP A 233 29.14 17.19 -3.88
C ASP A 233 28.01 17.47 -2.87
N ASP A 234 26.87 17.93 -3.41
CA ASP A 234 25.76 18.56 -2.68
C ASP A 234 25.08 17.61 -1.68
N ASP A 235 25.23 16.30 -1.84
CA ASP A 235 24.60 15.28 -0.98
C ASP A 235 25.64 14.38 -0.26
N ASN A 236 26.94 14.63 -0.50
CA ASN A 236 28.07 13.98 0.16
C ASN A 236 28.12 12.46 -0.05
N ASP A 237 27.67 11.98 -1.20
CA ASP A 237 27.74 10.56 -1.55
C ASP A 237 29.12 10.14 -2.07
N GLY A 238 29.98 11.12 -2.40
CA GLY A 238 31.37 10.92 -2.88
C GLY A 238 31.51 11.06 -4.38
N VAL A 239 30.44 11.33 -5.12
CA VAL A 239 30.43 11.71 -6.53
C VAL A 239 30.22 13.23 -6.63
N THR A 240 30.90 13.89 -7.53
CA THR A 240 30.70 15.34 -7.68
C THR A 240 29.47 15.63 -8.52
N ASP A 241 28.75 16.75 -8.25
CA ASP A 241 27.52 17.15 -8.96
C ASP A 241 27.60 17.10 -10.48
N VAL A 242 28.81 17.29 -11.03
CA VAL A 242 29.03 17.29 -12.48
C VAL A 242 29.01 15.89 -13.07
N ASP A 243 29.37 14.90 -12.28
CA ASP A 243 29.46 13.49 -12.65
C ASP A 243 28.30 12.67 -12.05
N ASP A 244 27.44 13.32 -11.26
CA ASP A 244 26.27 12.75 -10.58
C ASP A 244 24.99 12.91 -11.38
N SER A 245 24.19 11.86 -11.44
CA SER A 245 22.90 11.83 -12.13
C SER A 245 21.78 12.54 -11.35
N ASP A 246 21.89 12.62 -10.02
CA ASP A 246 20.91 13.27 -9.13
C ASP A 246 21.61 13.93 -7.91
N PRO A 247 22.29 15.07 -8.09
CA PRO A 247 23.20 15.72 -7.13
C PRO A 247 22.59 16.10 -5.77
N LEU A 248 21.35 15.79 -5.52
CA LEU A 248 20.65 16.04 -4.26
C LEU A 248 20.09 14.76 -3.65
N ASN A 249 20.57 13.60 -4.07
CA ASN A 249 20.07 12.32 -3.60
C ASN A 249 21.23 11.34 -3.41
N ASN A 250 21.78 11.29 -2.23
CA ASN A 250 22.95 10.48 -1.87
C ASN A 250 22.79 8.95 -2.07
N THR A 251 21.72 8.50 -2.66
CA THR A 251 21.47 7.10 -3.03
C THR A 251 21.35 6.89 -4.54
N SER A 252 21.65 7.91 -5.34
CA SER A 252 21.56 7.85 -6.80
C SER A 252 22.60 8.76 -7.45
N CYS A 253 23.63 8.20 -8.05
CA CYS A 253 24.68 8.96 -8.71
C CYS A 253 25.07 8.46 -10.09
N SER A 254 25.32 7.17 -10.25
CA SER A 254 25.83 6.59 -11.49
C SER A 254 25.76 5.06 -11.44
N ASP A 255 25.95 4.43 -12.59
CA ASP A 255 26.17 2.99 -12.75
C ASP A 255 27.43 2.84 -13.63
N ASN A 256 28.60 2.91 -13.01
CA ASN A 256 29.88 2.97 -13.73
C ASN A 256 30.40 1.61 -14.12
N ASP A 257 30.06 0.55 -13.40
CA ASP A 257 30.44 -0.82 -13.75
C ASP A 257 29.41 -1.53 -14.62
N GLN A 258 28.25 -0.87 -14.82
CA GLN A 258 27.15 -1.30 -15.70
C GLN A 258 26.54 -2.63 -15.26
N ASP A 259 26.44 -2.82 -13.97
CA ASP A 259 25.81 -4.00 -13.39
C ASP A 259 24.30 -3.80 -13.14
N GLY A 260 23.79 -2.57 -13.32
CA GLY A 260 22.38 -2.21 -13.20
C GLY A 260 21.98 -1.69 -11.81
N CYS A 261 22.89 -1.65 -10.82
CA CYS A 261 22.72 -0.89 -9.60
C CYS A 261 23.25 0.53 -9.74
N ASP A 262 22.79 1.40 -8.90
CA ASP A 262 23.37 2.72 -8.73
C ASP A 262 24.54 2.64 -7.73
N ASP A 263 25.71 3.05 -8.15
CA ASP A 263 26.96 3.00 -7.36
C ASP A 263 26.85 3.69 -5.99
N CYS A 264 25.82 4.52 -5.79
CA CYS A 264 25.54 5.25 -4.55
C CYS A 264 24.35 4.71 -3.75
N SER A 265 23.75 3.59 -4.14
CA SER A 265 22.55 3.04 -3.49
C SER A 265 22.71 2.79 -1.99
N SER A 266 23.93 2.64 -1.50
CA SER A 266 24.26 2.52 -0.07
C SER A 266 24.38 3.87 0.67
N GLY A 267 24.18 4.99 -0.03
CA GLY A 267 24.38 6.34 0.49
C GLY A 267 25.81 6.87 0.36
N THR A 268 26.69 6.13 -0.31
CA THR A 268 28.06 6.52 -0.65
C THR A 268 28.53 5.70 -1.85
N TYR A 269 29.34 6.31 -2.72
CA TYR A 269 29.92 5.66 -3.89
C TYR A 269 30.74 4.42 -3.52
N ASP A 270 30.25 3.23 -3.81
CA ASP A 270 30.92 1.94 -3.55
C ASP A 270 30.44 0.86 -4.52
N LEU A 271 31.16 0.64 -5.62
CA LEU A 271 30.92 -0.40 -6.63
C LEU A 271 30.85 -1.84 -6.10
N SER A 272 31.14 -2.07 -4.84
CA SER A 272 31.08 -3.41 -4.23
C SER A 272 29.94 -3.57 -3.23
N ASN A 273 29.16 -2.51 -3.01
CA ASN A 273 28.05 -2.47 -2.07
C ASN A 273 26.96 -1.49 -2.55
N ASP A 274 26.72 -1.50 -3.84
CA ASP A 274 25.77 -0.66 -4.56
C ASP A 274 24.41 -1.32 -4.79
N GLY A 275 24.26 -2.57 -4.43
CA GLY A 275 23.02 -3.32 -4.46
C GLY A 275 23.21 -4.78 -4.12
N ALA A 276 22.10 -5.52 -4.12
CA ALA A 276 22.13 -6.96 -3.93
C ALA A 276 22.42 -7.64 -5.27
N ASP A 277 23.48 -8.41 -5.35
CA ASP A 277 23.76 -9.37 -6.41
C ASP A 277 23.68 -10.78 -5.79
N ASP A 278 22.44 -11.30 -5.70
CA ASP A 278 22.14 -12.51 -4.94
C ASP A 278 22.63 -13.78 -5.65
N ASP A 279 22.80 -13.79 -6.96
CA ASP A 279 23.26 -14.96 -7.69
C ASP A 279 24.74 -14.89 -8.08
N GLY A 280 25.40 -13.76 -7.82
CA GLY A 280 26.82 -13.57 -8.01
C GLY A 280 27.23 -13.53 -9.49
N ASP A 281 26.34 -13.14 -10.38
CA ASP A 281 26.62 -13.06 -11.81
C ASP A 281 27.25 -11.73 -12.24
N GLY A 282 27.37 -10.76 -11.30
CA GLY A 282 27.92 -9.44 -11.51
C GLY A 282 26.91 -8.48 -12.15
N ILE A 283 25.62 -8.81 -12.07
CA ILE A 283 24.52 -7.94 -12.44
C ILE A 283 23.64 -7.75 -11.19
N CYS A 284 23.43 -6.51 -10.85
CA CYS A 284 22.62 -6.18 -9.70
C CYS A 284 21.18 -6.69 -9.84
N ASN A 285 20.62 -7.16 -8.74
CA ASN A 285 19.19 -7.46 -8.68
C ASN A 285 18.38 -6.17 -8.89
N SER A 286 18.17 -5.78 -10.13
CA SER A 286 17.40 -4.57 -10.49
C SER A 286 15.91 -4.80 -10.21
N TYR A 287 15.50 -4.73 -8.93
CA TYR A 287 14.10 -4.82 -8.52
C TYR A 287 13.33 -3.49 -8.66
N ILE A 288 13.97 -2.43 -9.14
CA ILE A 288 13.44 -1.07 -8.97
C ILE A 288 12.86 -0.54 -10.28
N ILE A 289 11.56 -0.41 -10.33
CA ILE A 289 10.93 0.61 -11.16
C ILE A 289 11.06 1.92 -10.37
N ALA A 290 11.83 2.86 -10.86
CA ALA A 290 12.16 4.10 -10.16
C ALA A 290 10.93 4.73 -9.48
N GLY A 291 10.97 4.82 -8.14
CA GLY A 291 9.90 5.38 -7.33
C GLY A 291 8.64 4.52 -7.17
N ARG A 292 8.71 3.22 -7.46
CA ARG A 292 7.62 2.25 -7.31
C ARG A 292 8.07 1.03 -6.51
N THR A 293 7.19 0.47 -5.72
CA THR A 293 7.39 -0.79 -5.02
C THR A 293 6.67 -1.92 -5.77
N VAL A 294 7.37 -3.02 -6.04
CA VAL A 294 6.82 -4.18 -6.72
C VAL A 294 6.53 -5.29 -5.71
N TYR A 295 5.28 -5.71 -5.65
CA TYR A 295 4.82 -6.79 -4.79
C TYR A 295 4.46 -8.00 -5.65
N ILE A 296 4.97 -9.19 -5.32
CA ILE A 296 4.76 -10.42 -6.08
C ILE A 296 4.27 -11.51 -5.13
N ALA A 297 3.10 -12.10 -5.38
CA ALA A 297 2.58 -13.23 -4.62
C ALA A 297 2.99 -14.56 -5.22
N GLY A 298 3.23 -15.57 -4.38
CA GLY A 298 3.56 -16.90 -4.86
C GLY A 298 3.90 -17.88 -3.74
N ALA A 299 4.74 -18.85 -4.04
CA ALA A 299 5.23 -19.82 -3.09
C ALA A 299 6.68 -20.20 -3.37
N SER A 300 7.44 -20.46 -2.32
CA SER A 300 8.82 -20.93 -2.42
C SER A 300 9.25 -21.64 -1.15
N TYR A 301 10.43 -22.24 -1.16
CA TYR A 301 11.02 -22.80 0.04
C TYR A 301 11.46 -21.71 1.02
N ASP A 302 11.21 -21.93 2.31
CA ASP A 302 11.75 -21.12 3.39
C ASP A 302 13.19 -21.55 3.76
N SER A 303 13.83 -20.84 4.68
CA SER A 303 15.19 -21.16 5.16
C SER A 303 15.29 -22.50 5.90
N GLU A 304 14.17 -23.15 6.25
CA GLU A 304 14.10 -24.45 6.90
C GLU A 304 13.84 -25.59 5.89
N GLY A 305 13.61 -25.24 4.62
CA GLY A 305 13.32 -26.17 3.52
C GLY A 305 11.86 -26.62 3.45
N ASN A 306 10.92 -25.82 4.00
CA ASN A 306 9.49 -26.07 3.84
C ASN A 306 8.96 -25.23 2.67
N TYR A 307 8.17 -25.82 1.81
CA TYR A 307 7.48 -25.11 0.73
C TYR A 307 6.27 -24.38 1.30
N THR A 308 6.26 -23.06 1.24
CA THR A 308 5.26 -22.21 1.89
C THR A 308 4.83 -21.05 1.01
N ALA A 309 3.61 -20.57 1.23
CA ALA A 309 3.15 -19.32 0.64
C ALA A 309 4.00 -18.14 1.09
N CYS A 310 4.29 -17.24 0.17
CA CYS A 310 5.03 -16.02 0.44
C CYS A 310 4.61 -14.91 -0.54
N TYR A 311 5.07 -13.73 -0.27
CA TYR A 311 5.16 -12.68 -1.27
C TYR A 311 6.55 -12.04 -1.22
N TRP A 312 6.94 -11.36 -2.28
CA TRP A 312 8.18 -10.59 -2.35
C TRP A 312 7.84 -9.11 -2.46
N VAL A 313 8.61 -8.29 -1.78
CA VAL A 313 8.59 -6.82 -1.90
C VAL A 313 9.94 -6.41 -2.43
N ASP A 314 9.98 -5.87 -3.65
CA ASP A 314 11.23 -5.54 -4.34
C ASP A 314 12.26 -6.70 -4.23
N GLY A 315 11.79 -7.93 -4.50
CA GLY A 315 12.56 -9.16 -4.46
C GLY A 315 12.81 -9.77 -3.07
N VAL A 316 12.58 -9.05 -1.99
CA VAL A 316 12.75 -9.57 -0.63
C VAL A 316 11.54 -10.42 -0.23
N ARG A 317 11.79 -11.69 0.13
CA ARG A 317 10.77 -12.66 0.51
C ARG A 317 10.15 -12.35 1.88
N VAL A 318 8.83 -12.34 1.93
CA VAL A 318 8.03 -12.23 3.16
C VAL A 318 7.14 -13.46 3.27
N GLU A 319 7.28 -14.21 4.36
CA GLU A 319 6.51 -15.44 4.59
C GLU A 319 5.05 -15.15 4.95
N LEU A 320 4.13 -16.00 4.46
CA LEU A 320 2.72 -16.00 4.80
C LEU A 320 2.39 -17.20 5.71
N PRO A 321 2.29 -17.00 7.03
CA PRO A 321 2.19 -18.09 7.98
C PRO A 321 1.02 -19.04 7.74
N GLY A 322 1.30 -20.34 7.73
CA GLY A 322 0.32 -21.42 7.54
C GLY A 322 -0.31 -21.48 6.15
N GLY A 323 0.33 -20.87 5.16
CA GLY A 323 -0.06 -20.91 3.76
C GLY A 323 0.71 -21.93 2.95
N ALA A 324 0.04 -22.61 2.01
CA ALA A 324 0.66 -23.46 1.01
C ALA A 324 0.98 -22.68 -0.28
N TRP A 325 0.02 -21.88 -0.76
CA TRP A 325 0.16 -21.08 -1.97
C TRP A 325 -0.47 -19.70 -1.79
N ALA A 326 0.18 -18.68 -2.33
CA ALA A 326 -0.39 -17.36 -2.56
C ALA A 326 -0.68 -17.20 -4.06
N THR A 327 -1.85 -16.67 -4.38
CA THR A 327 -2.40 -16.66 -5.76
C THR A 327 -2.48 -15.27 -6.36
N ASP A 328 -2.85 -14.26 -5.57
CA ASP A 328 -3.00 -12.89 -6.05
C ASP A 328 -2.70 -11.89 -4.92
N ILE A 329 -2.34 -10.66 -5.27
CA ILE A 329 -1.88 -9.63 -4.34
C ILE A 329 -2.40 -8.26 -4.73
N VAL A 330 -2.82 -7.49 -3.74
CA VAL A 330 -3.18 -6.08 -3.89
C VAL A 330 -2.72 -5.28 -2.66
N VAL A 331 -2.26 -4.06 -2.88
CA VAL A 331 -1.82 -3.17 -1.80
C VAL A 331 -2.70 -1.95 -1.76
N GLU A 332 -3.14 -1.57 -0.57
CA GLU A 332 -3.92 -0.35 -0.37
C GLU A 332 -3.59 0.27 0.99
N ASN A 333 -3.26 1.57 0.99
CA ASN A 333 -2.90 2.33 2.20
C ASN A 333 -1.78 1.66 3.03
N GLY A 334 -0.75 1.12 2.36
CA GLY A 334 0.39 0.46 2.99
C GLY A 334 0.08 -0.93 3.60
N ASN A 335 -1.13 -1.47 3.42
CA ASN A 335 -1.44 -2.84 3.79
C ASN A 335 -1.41 -3.75 2.57
N VAL A 336 -0.76 -4.89 2.73
CA VAL A 336 -0.65 -5.93 1.70
C VAL A 336 -1.74 -6.97 1.93
N TYR A 337 -2.57 -7.21 0.91
CA TYR A 337 -3.63 -8.20 0.92
C TYR A 337 -3.29 -9.31 -0.07
N VAL A 338 -3.28 -10.54 0.36
CA VAL A 338 -2.89 -11.70 -0.46
C VAL A 338 -3.96 -12.77 -0.37
N SER A 339 -4.46 -13.29 -1.49
CA SER A 339 -5.32 -14.48 -1.53
C SER A 339 -4.49 -15.75 -1.64
N GLY A 340 -5.04 -16.88 -1.24
CA GLY A 340 -4.38 -18.16 -1.42
C GLY A 340 -5.00 -19.32 -0.65
N THR A 341 -4.19 -20.35 -0.45
CA THR A 341 -4.60 -21.62 0.13
C THR A 341 -3.74 -21.94 1.34
N SER A 342 -4.37 -22.42 2.41
CA SER A 342 -3.69 -22.88 3.61
C SER A 342 -3.01 -24.24 3.41
N GLU A 343 -2.09 -24.62 4.32
CA GLU A 343 -1.51 -25.98 4.38
C GLU A 343 -2.58 -27.09 4.48
N GLY A 344 -3.77 -26.76 4.99
CA GLY A 344 -4.92 -27.67 5.08
C GLY A 344 -5.74 -27.77 3.79
N PHE A 345 -5.36 -27.11 2.71
CA PHE A 345 -6.09 -26.99 1.46
C PHE A 345 -7.46 -26.28 1.61
N ASP A 346 -7.54 -25.32 2.50
CA ASP A 346 -8.70 -24.44 2.66
C ASP A 346 -8.39 -23.03 2.14
N ALA A 347 -9.36 -22.38 1.51
CA ALA A 347 -9.23 -21.03 1.03
C ALA A 347 -8.98 -20.03 2.18
N CYS A 348 -8.04 -19.14 2.01
CA CYS A 348 -7.71 -18.10 2.98
C CYS A 348 -7.20 -16.84 2.28
N TYR A 349 -7.03 -15.78 3.05
CA TYR A 349 -6.29 -14.59 2.63
C TYR A 349 -5.49 -14.05 3.82
N TRP A 350 -4.52 -13.20 3.53
CA TRP A 350 -3.72 -12.52 4.53
C TRP A 350 -3.87 -11.02 4.39
N ILE A 351 -3.81 -10.32 5.51
CA ILE A 351 -3.55 -8.88 5.57
C ILE A 351 -2.18 -8.73 6.23
N ASN A 352 -1.21 -8.26 5.49
CA ASN A 352 0.21 -8.34 5.84
C ASN A 352 0.60 -9.81 6.06
N GLN A 353 0.86 -10.22 7.31
CA GLN A 353 1.17 -11.63 7.65
C GLN A 353 0.05 -12.29 8.48
N ASP A 354 -1.02 -11.56 8.80
CA ASP A 354 -2.14 -12.10 9.56
C ASP A 354 -3.08 -12.88 8.64
N ARG A 355 -3.24 -14.20 8.89
CA ARG A 355 -4.10 -15.09 8.10
C ARG A 355 -5.56 -15.03 8.54
N TYR A 356 -6.45 -15.01 7.57
CA TYR A 356 -7.91 -15.06 7.71
C TYR A 356 -8.47 -16.24 6.92
N ASP A 357 -8.97 -17.27 7.62
CA ASP A 357 -9.57 -18.43 6.99
C ASP A 357 -10.95 -18.09 6.43
N LEU A 358 -11.21 -18.51 5.19
CA LEU A 358 -12.48 -18.29 4.53
C LEU A 358 -13.42 -19.48 4.76
N PRO A 359 -14.73 -19.24 4.98
CA PRO A 359 -15.68 -20.33 5.23
C PRO A 359 -15.88 -21.21 3.99
N GLY A 360 -15.76 -22.50 4.17
CA GLY A 360 -15.77 -23.56 3.19
C GLY A 360 -14.80 -24.65 3.65
N SER A 361 -14.86 -25.82 3.09
CA SER A 361 -13.87 -26.87 3.31
C SER A 361 -13.37 -27.36 1.97
N TYR A 362 -12.06 -27.49 1.84
CA TYR A 362 -11.40 -27.91 0.62
C TYR A 362 -11.71 -26.99 -0.57
N GLY A 363 -10.98 -25.91 -0.67
CA GLY A 363 -11.15 -24.89 -1.70
C GLY A 363 -9.95 -23.96 -1.82
N GLU A 364 -9.95 -23.15 -2.83
CA GLU A 364 -8.88 -22.20 -3.13
C GLU A 364 -9.45 -20.78 -3.27
N ALA A 365 -8.70 -19.82 -2.78
CA ALA A 365 -8.90 -18.40 -3.05
C ALA A 365 -7.95 -18.00 -4.17
N GLU A 366 -8.51 -17.62 -5.32
CA GLU A 366 -7.76 -17.44 -6.56
C GLU A 366 -7.38 -15.98 -6.83
N ALA A 367 -8.26 -15.04 -6.47
CA ALA A 367 -8.03 -13.62 -6.71
C ALA A 367 -8.62 -12.76 -5.61
N ILE A 368 -8.01 -11.58 -5.39
CA ILE A 368 -8.42 -10.61 -4.38
C ILE A 368 -8.58 -9.22 -4.97
N ALA A 369 -9.62 -8.49 -4.54
CA ALA A 369 -9.86 -7.11 -4.92
C ALA A 369 -10.43 -6.30 -3.76
N LEU A 370 -10.19 -5.00 -3.76
CA LEU A 370 -10.63 -4.07 -2.74
C LEU A 370 -11.59 -3.01 -3.31
N ASP A 371 -12.51 -2.53 -2.47
CA ASP A 371 -13.34 -1.35 -2.73
C ASP A 371 -13.48 -0.57 -1.41
N GLY A 372 -12.61 0.36 -1.18
CA GLY A 372 -12.42 1.01 0.12
C GLY A 372 -12.11 -0.04 1.20
N SER A 373 -12.93 -0.11 2.25
CA SER A 373 -12.74 -1.09 3.32
C SER A 373 -13.29 -2.50 3.02
N ASP A 374 -13.95 -2.70 1.88
CA ASP A 374 -14.53 -3.99 1.52
C ASP A 374 -13.51 -4.88 0.79
N ILE A 375 -13.27 -6.08 1.34
CA ILE A 375 -12.39 -7.10 0.77
C ILE A 375 -13.22 -8.13 0.01
N TYR A 376 -12.87 -8.38 -1.23
CA TYR A 376 -13.50 -9.35 -2.10
C TYR A 376 -12.49 -10.40 -2.53
N VAL A 377 -12.82 -11.68 -2.35
CA VAL A 377 -11.98 -12.81 -2.76
C VAL A 377 -12.79 -13.73 -3.64
N ALA A 378 -12.30 -14.07 -4.83
CA ALA A 378 -12.92 -15.08 -5.69
C ALA A 378 -12.23 -16.43 -5.51
N GLY A 379 -12.99 -17.51 -5.77
CA GLY A 379 -12.44 -18.85 -5.70
C GLY A 379 -13.52 -19.94 -5.80
N TRP A 380 -13.19 -21.11 -5.28
CA TRP A 380 -14.08 -22.26 -5.29
C TRP A 380 -13.94 -23.11 -4.01
N TYR A 381 -14.95 -23.94 -3.74
CA TYR A 381 -14.95 -24.93 -2.68
C TYR A 381 -15.86 -26.11 -3.11
N ASP A 382 -15.56 -27.32 -2.68
CA ASP A 382 -16.37 -28.52 -2.97
C ASP A 382 -16.88 -28.63 -4.43
N ASN A 383 -16.07 -28.23 -5.42
CA ASN A 383 -16.38 -28.14 -6.85
C ASN A 383 -17.41 -27.08 -7.25
N GLY A 384 -17.63 -26.04 -6.43
CA GLY A 384 -18.51 -24.93 -6.74
C GLY A 384 -17.81 -23.58 -6.68
N SER A 385 -18.02 -22.73 -7.67
CA SER A 385 -17.51 -21.35 -7.68
C SER A 385 -18.23 -20.48 -6.65
N CYS A 386 -17.48 -19.63 -5.97
CA CYS A 386 -17.99 -18.65 -5.02
C CYS A 386 -17.11 -17.40 -5.01
N TYR A 387 -17.54 -16.41 -4.28
CA TYR A 387 -16.67 -15.34 -3.80
C TYR A 387 -17.00 -15.02 -2.34
N TRP A 388 -16.07 -14.40 -1.65
CA TRP A 388 -16.27 -13.93 -0.29
C TRP A 388 -16.21 -12.40 -0.26
N LYS A 389 -17.13 -11.79 0.46
CA LYS A 389 -17.08 -10.37 0.77
C LYS A 389 -16.90 -10.22 2.28
N ASN A 390 -15.79 -9.60 2.71
CA ASN A 390 -15.45 -9.44 4.12
C ASN A 390 -15.56 -10.76 4.90
N GLY A 391 -15.04 -11.85 4.32
CA GLY A 391 -15.09 -13.19 4.88
C GLY A 391 -16.47 -13.89 4.80
N GLN A 392 -17.50 -13.24 4.28
CA GLN A 392 -18.81 -13.87 4.10
C GLN A 392 -18.93 -14.49 2.71
N LYS A 393 -19.13 -15.81 2.67
CA LYS A 393 -19.26 -16.58 1.43
C LYS A 393 -20.55 -16.27 0.68
N ILE A 394 -20.44 -16.10 -0.62
CA ILE A 394 -21.54 -15.91 -1.56
C ILE A 394 -21.36 -16.89 -2.71
N ASP A 395 -22.27 -17.88 -2.78
CA ASP A 395 -22.22 -18.90 -3.84
C ASP A 395 -22.63 -18.29 -5.18
N LEU A 396 -21.86 -18.59 -6.22
CA LEU A 396 -22.21 -18.23 -7.58
C LEU A 396 -23.24 -19.22 -8.12
N THR A 397 -24.29 -18.70 -8.79
CA THR A 397 -25.40 -19.51 -9.29
C THR A 397 -24.97 -20.40 -10.45
N VAL A 398 -24.57 -21.64 -10.14
CA VAL A 398 -24.26 -22.66 -11.14
C VAL A 398 -24.50 -24.06 -10.62
N ASN A 399 -24.67 -24.99 -11.55
CA ASN A 399 -24.57 -26.39 -11.27
C ASN A 399 -23.13 -26.75 -10.90
N ARG A 400 -22.90 -27.93 -10.35
CA ARG A 400 -21.58 -28.46 -9.99
C ARG A 400 -20.57 -28.30 -11.12
N ASP A 401 -19.30 -28.34 -10.80
CA ASP A 401 -18.15 -28.19 -11.69
C ASP A 401 -18.06 -26.76 -12.30
N SER A 402 -17.71 -25.80 -11.46
CA SER A 402 -17.42 -24.42 -11.83
C SER A 402 -16.29 -23.88 -10.97
N GLN A 403 -15.45 -23.02 -11.53
CA GLN A 403 -14.40 -22.33 -10.80
C GLN A 403 -14.45 -20.83 -11.14
N ALA A 404 -14.07 -20.01 -10.17
CA ALA A 404 -13.90 -18.58 -10.30
C ALA A 404 -12.42 -18.26 -10.06
N PHE A 405 -11.78 -17.68 -11.06
CA PHE A 405 -10.34 -17.41 -11.07
C PHE A 405 -10.03 -15.92 -10.90
N ALA A 406 -10.96 -15.05 -11.23
CA ALA A 406 -10.73 -13.61 -11.25
C ALA A 406 -11.84 -12.84 -10.54
N ILE A 407 -11.48 -11.73 -9.92
CA ILE A 407 -12.44 -10.78 -9.36
C ILE A 407 -11.98 -9.35 -9.62
N GLY A 408 -12.93 -8.50 -9.93
CA GLY A 408 -12.67 -7.08 -10.04
C GLY A 408 -13.87 -6.28 -9.56
N VAL A 409 -13.61 -5.21 -8.86
CA VAL A 409 -14.63 -4.27 -8.36
C VAL A 409 -14.46 -2.94 -9.07
N ARG A 410 -15.56 -2.33 -9.42
CA ARG A 410 -15.58 -1.04 -10.11
C ARG A 410 -15.90 0.08 -9.13
N ASP A 411 -15.47 1.30 -9.47
CA ASP A 411 -15.73 2.53 -8.71
C ASP A 411 -17.20 2.76 -8.32
N ASN A 412 -18.13 2.11 -9.00
CA ASN A 412 -19.57 2.17 -8.68
C ASN A 412 -20.04 0.99 -7.84
N GLY A 413 -19.16 0.20 -7.27
CA GLY A 413 -19.44 -0.96 -6.42
C GLY A 413 -19.92 -2.21 -7.16
N GLY A 414 -19.86 -2.28 -8.48
CA GLY A 414 -20.21 -3.47 -9.25
C GLY A 414 -19.12 -4.53 -9.21
N VAL A 415 -19.41 -5.72 -8.70
CA VAL A 415 -18.49 -6.85 -8.59
C VAL A 415 -18.58 -7.73 -9.83
N TYR A 416 -17.45 -8.05 -10.45
CA TYR A 416 -17.35 -8.94 -11.60
C TYR A 416 -16.40 -10.09 -11.26
N ILE A 417 -16.85 -11.32 -11.51
CA ILE A 417 -16.09 -12.54 -11.24
C ILE A 417 -15.95 -13.29 -12.56
N GLY A 418 -14.72 -13.64 -12.93
CA GLY A 418 -14.39 -14.44 -14.13
C GLY A 418 -14.13 -15.90 -13.81
N GLY A 419 -14.40 -16.78 -14.76
CA GLY A 419 -14.14 -18.19 -14.59
C GLY A 419 -14.87 -19.05 -15.62
N TYR A 420 -15.25 -20.24 -15.21
CA TYR A 420 -16.02 -21.15 -16.06
C TYR A 420 -17.10 -21.92 -15.30
N TYR A 421 -17.97 -22.55 -16.05
CA TYR A 421 -18.85 -23.61 -15.56
C TYR A 421 -18.97 -24.73 -16.60
N MET A 422 -19.19 -25.96 -16.13
CA MET A 422 -19.45 -27.09 -17.01
C MET A 422 -20.95 -27.16 -17.34
N ASN A 423 -21.28 -27.20 -18.63
CA ASN A 423 -22.68 -27.33 -19.08
C ASN A 423 -23.14 -28.80 -19.07
N ASN A 424 -24.44 -29.04 -19.36
CA ASN A 424 -25.04 -30.38 -19.37
C ASN A 424 -24.42 -31.35 -20.40
N ASN A 425 -23.65 -30.84 -21.35
CA ASN A 425 -22.96 -31.63 -22.37
C ASN A 425 -21.47 -31.83 -22.04
N HIS A 426 -21.06 -31.52 -20.80
CA HIS A 426 -19.68 -31.60 -20.31
C HIS A 426 -18.67 -30.66 -21.01
N TYR A 427 -19.14 -29.58 -21.60
CA TYR A 427 -18.26 -28.53 -22.12
C TYR A 427 -17.98 -27.48 -21.04
N ILE A 428 -16.73 -27.02 -20.98
CA ILE A 428 -16.26 -25.94 -20.11
C ILE A 428 -16.57 -24.62 -20.80
N ILE A 429 -17.46 -23.83 -20.21
CA ILE A 429 -17.96 -22.59 -20.80
C ILE A 429 -17.37 -21.40 -20.04
N PRO A 430 -16.53 -20.57 -20.67
CA PRO A 430 -16.02 -19.36 -20.05
C PRO A 430 -17.17 -18.38 -19.80
N CYS A 431 -17.18 -17.78 -18.63
CA CYS A 431 -18.23 -16.86 -18.26
C CYS A 431 -17.75 -15.84 -17.24
N PHE A 432 -18.56 -14.83 -17.04
CA PHE A 432 -18.42 -13.95 -15.87
C PHE A 432 -19.76 -13.85 -15.14
N TRP A 433 -19.70 -13.59 -13.85
CA TRP A 433 -20.84 -13.25 -13.00
C TRP A 433 -20.75 -11.78 -12.60
N LYS A 434 -21.88 -11.10 -12.65
CA LYS A 434 -22.01 -9.76 -12.12
C LYS A 434 -22.83 -9.81 -10.83
N ASP A 435 -22.29 -9.24 -9.74
CA ASP A 435 -22.91 -9.17 -8.42
C ASP A 435 -23.41 -10.56 -7.92
N GLY A 436 -22.68 -11.62 -8.26
CA GLY A 436 -22.92 -13.00 -7.84
C GLY A 436 -24.09 -13.72 -8.52
N ASN A 437 -25.01 -13.02 -9.15
CA ASN A 437 -26.28 -13.63 -9.63
C ASN A 437 -26.48 -13.61 -11.15
N ASN A 438 -25.80 -12.73 -11.87
CA ASN A 438 -26.03 -12.53 -13.31
C ASN A 438 -24.87 -13.11 -14.11
N ARG A 439 -24.96 -14.41 -14.46
CA ARG A 439 -23.97 -15.06 -15.31
C ARG A 439 -24.16 -14.70 -16.78
N THR A 440 -23.06 -14.37 -17.43
CA THR A 440 -22.98 -14.15 -18.87
C THR A 440 -21.91 -15.06 -19.47
N ASN A 441 -22.31 -15.89 -20.42
CA ASN A 441 -21.38 -16.77 -21.13
C ASN A 441 -20.58 -15.97 -22.17
N LEU A 442 -19.31 -16.29 -22.30
CA LEU A 442 -18.44 -15.73 -23.31
C LEU A 442 -18.35 -16.65 -24.54
N PRO A 443 -18.21 -16.09 -25.75
CA PRO A 443 -18.23 -16.88 -26.98
C PRO A 443 -16.98 -17.74 -27.13
N ILE A 444 -17.20 -19.01 -27.44
CA ILE A 444 -16.18 -20.03 -27.75
C ILE A 444 -16.38 -20.55 -29.19
N PRO A 445 -15.40 -21.26 -29.78
CA PRO A 445 -15.61 -22.02 -31.01
C PRO A 445 -16.72 -23.07 -30.86
N SER A 446 -17.40 -23.41 -31.92
CA SER A 446 -18.45 -24.46 -31.89
C SER A 446 -17.89 -25.82 -31.48
N GLY A 447 -18.42 -26.36 -30.35
CA GLY A 447 -17.95 -27.63 -29.79
C GLY A 447 -16.60 -27.54 -29.05
N GLY A 448 -16.18 -26.31 -28.70
CA GLY A 448 -14.96 -26.09 -27.94
C GLY A 448 -15.24 -25.82 -26.44
N ASP A 449 -14.18 -25.67 -25.70
CA ASP A 449 -14.12 -25.28 -24.28
C ASP A 449 -13.42 -23.93 -24.14
N GLY A 450 -13.38 -23.37 -22.92
CA GLY A 450 -12.61 -22.18 -22.61
C GLY A 450 -12.79 -21.71 -21.17
N GLU A 451 -11.87 -20.90 -20.70
CA GLU A 451 -11.83 -20.38 -19.34
C GLU A 451 -11.44 -18.89 -19.35
N VAL A 452 -11.86 -18.19 -18.32
CA VAL A 452 -11.45 -16.82 -18.00
C VAL A 452 -10.56 -16.86 -16.77
N TYR A 453 -9.38 -16.33 -16.88
CA TYR A 453 -8.41 -16.31 -15.79
C TYR A 453 -8.24 -14.95 -15.13
N ASP A 454 -8.51 -13.85 -15.87
CA ASP A 454 -8.33 -12.52 -15.32
C ASP A 454 -9.32 -11.49 -15.91
N ILE A 455 -9.48 -10.36 -15.19
CA ILE A 455 -10.39 -9.26 -15.53
C ILE A 455 -9.67 -7.93 -15.39
N ALA A 456 -9.73 -7.12 -16.44
CA ALA A 456 -9.29 -5.74 -16.42
C ALA A 456 -10.42 -4.76 -16.77
N PHE A 457 -10.35 -3.55 -16.26
CA PHE A 457 -11.27 -2.46 -16.54
C PHE A 457 -10.55 -1.30 -17.22
N MET A 458 -11.20 -0.74 -18.24
CA MET A 458 -10.82 0.53 -18.85
C MET A 458 -11.86 1.58 -18.47
N ASP A 459 -11.49 2.84 -18.48
CA ASP A 459 -12.39 3.96 -18.23
C ASP A 459 -13.71 3.87 -19.00
N GLY A 460 -14.80 4.34 -18.40
CA GLY A 460 -16.09 4.43 -19.04
C GLY A 460 -16.91 3.14 -19.17
N ASN A 461 -16.75 2.16 -18.30
CA ASN A 461 -17.50 0.90 -18.29
C ASN A 461 -16.99 -0.24 -19.20
N MET A 462 -15.87 -0.11 -19.85
CA MET A 462 -15.32 -1.22 -20.64
C MET A 462 -14.69 -2.28 -19.76
N ARG A 463 -14.98 -3.55 -20.08
CA ARG A 463 -14.48 -4.72 -19.36
C ARG A 463 -13.76 -5.62 -20.34
N TYR A 464 -12.65 -6.13 -19.91
CA TYR A 464 -11.84 -7.09 -20.63
C TYR A 464 -11.64 -8.32 -19.77
N TYR A 465 -11.61 -9.48 -20.40
CA TYR A 465 -11.41 -10.76 -19.76
C TYR A 465 -10.30 -11.48 -20.51
N GLY A 466 -9.24 -11.91 -19.84
CA GLY A 466 -8.16 -12.72 -20.38
C GLY A 466 -8.44 -14.20 -20.20
N GLY A 467 -7.93 -15.05 -21.09
CA GLY A 467 -8.09 -16.48 -20.98
C GLY A 467 -7.75 -17.25 -22.27
N TYR A 468 -8.30 -18.44 -22.38
CA TYR A 468 -8.13 -19.24 -23.59
C TYR A 468 -9.44 -19.89 -24.06
N VAL A 469 -9.43 -20.34 -25.29
CA VAL A 469 -10.45 -21.24 -25.86
C VAL A 469 -9.79 -22.44 -26.51
N LEU A 470 -10.42 -23.60 -26.39
CA LEU A 470 -10.01 -24.83 -27.06
C LEU A 470 -10.86 -25.02 -28.31
N LYS A 471 -10.22 -25.42 -29.41
CA LYS A 471 -10.89 -25.86 -30.61
C LYS A 471 -10.63 -27.35 -30.82
N THR A 472 -11.66 -28.14 -30.92
CA THR A 472 -11.53 -29.55 -31.35
C THR A 472 -11.01 -29.59 -32.80
N SER A 473 -9.79 -30.09 -32.98
CA SER A 473 -9.28 -30.43 -34.30
C SER A 473 -9.39 -31.95 -34.54
N SER A 474 -9.81 -32.34 -35.72
CA SER A 474 -10.02 -33.76 -36.07
C SER A 474 -8.72 -34.58 -36.17
N PHE A 475 -7.55 -34.00 -35.99
CA PHE A 475 -6.26 -34.67 -36.17
C PHE A 475 -5.22 -34.45 -35.07
N ALA A 476 -5.32 -33.39 -34.25
CA ALA A 476 -4.28 -33.02 -33.28
C ALA A 476 -4.79 -32.88 -31.82
N GLY A 477 -6.02 -33.31 -31.54
CA GLY A 477 -6.57 -33.11 -30.22
C GLY A 477 -7.10 -31.69 -30.00
N TYR A 478 -7.05 -31.21 -28.75
CA TYR A 478 -7.49 -29.87 -28.37
C TYR A 478 -6.31 -28.90 -28.48
N THR A 479 -6.46 -27.84 -29.26
CA THR A 479 -5.43 -26.80 -29.42
C THR A 479 -5.88 -25.55 -28.67
N PRO A 480 -5.19 -25.13 -27.59
CA PRO A 480 -5.51 -23.89 -26.90
C PRO A 480 -5.18 -22.68 -27.76
N THR A 481 -6.02 -21.66 -27.67
CA THR A 481 -5.81 -20.37 -28.31
C THR A 481 -5.99 -19.30 -27.26
N ALA A 482 -4.94 -18.53 -26.98
CA ALA A 482 -5.01 -17.37 -26.10
C ALA A 482 -5.99 -16.34 -26.68
N VAL A 483 -6.84 -15.81 -25.85
CA VAL A 483 -7.87 -14.83 -26.24
C VAL A 483 -8.06 -13.78 -25.18
N TYR A 484 -8.61 -12.66 -25.59
CA TYR A 484 -9.34 -11.80 -24.68
C TYR A 484 -10.76 -11.51 -25.19
N TRP A 485 -11.65 -11.19 -24.27
CA TRP A 485 -13.00 -10.73 -24.60
C TRP A 485 -13.16 -9.28 -24.15
N ARG A 486 -13.57 -8.42 -25.08
CA ARG A 486 -14.04 -7.06 -24.76
C ARG A 486 -15.56 -7.12 -24.62
N HIS A 487 -16.08 -6.99 -23.40
CA HIS A 487 -17.45 -7.36 -23.05
C HIS A 487 -17.75 -8.82 -23.42
N THR A 488 -18.40 -9.05 -24.56
CA THR A 488 -18.71 -10.37 -25.10
C THR A 488 -18.13 -10.58 -26.51
N THR A 489 -17.27 -9.69 -26.97
CA THR A 489 -16.61 -9.83 -28.27
C THR A 489 -15.23 -10.44 -28.08
N ARG A 490 -15.01 -11.63 -28.64
CA ARG A 490 -13.74 -12.36 -28.56
C ARG A 490 -12.74 -11.87 -29.60
N THR A 491 -11.50 -11.71 -29.18
CA THR A 491 -10.33 -11.51 -30.02
C THR A 491 -9.36 -12.66 -29.76
N ASN A 492 -8.95 -13.36 -30.82
CA ASN A 492 -7.90 -14.38 -30.71
C ASN A 492 -6.54 -13.71 -30.81
N LEU A 493 -5.63 -14.08 -29.95
CA LEU A 493 -4.26 -13.62 -29.97
C LEU A 493 -3.43 -14.45 -30.97
N PRO A 494 -2.44 -13.85 -31.65
CA PRO A 494 -1.60 -14.56 -32.56
C PRO A 494 -0.71 -15.58 -31.86
N LEU A 495 -0.44 -16.70 -32.52
CA LEU A 495 0.58 -17.65 -32.10
C LEU A 495 1.94 -17.14 -32.55
N GLY A 496 2.97 -17.29 -31.72
CA GLY A 496 4.35 -16.93 -32.04
C GLY A 496 4.88 -17.68 -33.24
N GLY A 497 5.75 -17.03 -34.00
CA GLY A 497 6.36 -17.59 -35.19
C GLY A 497 7.78 -18.09 -34.96
N SER A 498 7.98 -19.18 -34.23
CA SER A 498 9.28 -19.84 -34.19
C SER A 498 9.37 -20.95 -35.27
N THR A 499 10.57 -21.44 -35.54
CA THR A 499 10.83 -22.57 -36.43
C THR A 499 10.40 -23.93 -35.86
N MET A 500 9.73 -23.94 -34.71
CA MET A 500 9.23 -25.11 -34.00
C MET A 500 7.73 -25.32 -34.27
N ASP A 501 7.24 -26.54 -34.15
CA ASP A 501 5.82 -26.86 -34.30
C ASP A 501 5.06 -26.37 -33.06
N ILE A 502 4.44 -25.18 -33.13
CA ILE A 502 3.63 -24.61 -32.08
C ILE A 502 2.30 -25.34 -31.98
N TYR A 503 1.97 -25.82 -30.77
CA TYR A 503 0.73 -26.54 -30.52
C TYR A 503 -0.42 -25.60 -30.14
N GLY A 504 -0.16 -24.60 -29.30
CA GLY A 504 -1.19 -23.68 -28.87
C GLY A 504 -0.64 -22.52 -28.04
N ALA A 505 -1.53 -21.71 -27.49
CA ALA A 505 -1.20 -20.64 -26.56
C ALA A 505 -2.31 -20.44 -25.52
N THR A 506 -1.93 -20.08 -24.32
CA THR A 506 -2.83 -19.76 -23.19
C THR A 506 -2.55 -18.35 -22.68
N GLY A 507 -3.59 -17.54 -22.47
CA GLY A 507 -3.50 -16.25 -21.81
C GLY A 507 -3.92 -16.40 -20.35
N HIS A 508 -3.12 -15.94 -19.40
CA HIS A 508 -3.39 -16.02 -17.98
C HIS A 508 -3.90 -14.71 -17.40
N ALA A 509 -3.25 -13.61 -17.68
CA ALA A 509 -3.60 -12.32 -17.13
C ALA A 509 -3.83 -11.25 -18.19
N ILE A 510 -4.58 -10.22 -17.83
CA ILE A 510 -4.85 -9.08 -18.70
C ILE A 510 -4.77 -7.79 -17.90
N THR A 511 -4.02 -6.83 -18.42
CA THR A 511 -3.99 -5.47 -17.88
C THR A 511 -4.15 -4.43 -18.98
N ILE A 512 -4.49 -3.21 -18.59
CA ILE A 512 -4.76 -2.11 -19.52
C ILE A 512 -4.04 -0.87 -19.03
N ASP A 513 -3.26 -0.28 -19.91
CA ASP A 513 -2.63 1.01 -19.70
C ASP A 513 -3.05 1.98 -20.80
N GLY A 514 -3.82 3.00 -20.44
CA GLY A 514 -4.43 3.91 -21.40
C GLY A 514 -5.34 3.19 -22.39
N GLU A 515 -4.94 3.16 -23.67
CA GLU A 515 -5.64 2.43 -24.74
C GLU A 515 -5.00 1.07 -25.07
N ASP A 516 -3.83 0.78 -24.49
CA ASP A 516 -3.07 -0.43 -24.75
C ASP A 516 -3.58 -1.61 -23.91
N ILE A 517 -3.73 -2.76 -24.54
CA ILE A 517 -4.17 -4.02 -23.93
C ILE A 517 -2.97 -4.94 -23.86
N TYR A 518 -2.68 -5.45 -22.67
CA TYR A 518 -1.61 -6.41 -22.44
C TYR A 518 -2.19 -7.70 -21.91
N VAL A 519 -1.74 -8.83 -22.45
CA VAL A 519 -2.12 -10.17 -21.98
C VAL A 519 -0.85 -10.97 -21.76
N ALA A 520 -0.63 -11.50 -20.56
CA ALA A 520 0.46 -12.42 -20.25
C ALA A 520 0.03 -13.86 -20.44
N GLY A 521 0.96 -14.75 -20.74
CA GLY A 521 0.71 -16.17 -20.89
C GLY A 521 1.90 -16.91 -21.49
N TYR A 522 1.60 -18.00 -22.19
CA TYR A 522 2.63 -18.83 -22.81
C TYR A 522 2.15 -19.48 -24.09
N THR A 523 3.12 -19.97 -24.87
CA THR A 523 2.90 -20.80 -26.07
C THR A 523 3.43 -22.21 -25.81
N ASP A 524 2.58 -23.21 -26.11
CA ASP A 524 2.95 -24.63 -26.08
C ASP A 524 3.63 -25.03 -27.38
N TRP A 525 4.71 -25.78 -27.30
CA TRP A 525 5.34 -26.40 -28.45
C TRP A 525 5.59 -27.89 -28.21
N TYR A 526 5.55 -28.70 -29.28
CA TYR A 526 5.90 -30.11 -29.25
C TYR A 526 6.68 -30.46 -30.49
N GLU A 527 7.75 -31.27 -30.34
CA GLU A 527 8.46 -31.90 -31.45
C GLU A 527 8.13 -33.40 -31.48
N PHE A 528 7.60 -33.85 -32.60
CA PHE A 528 7.34 -35.26 -32.81
C PHE A 528 8.59 -35.96 -33.35
N THR A 529 9.35 -36.64 -32.50
CA THR A 529 10.49 -37.49 -32.92
C THR A 529 10.04 -38.93 -33.10
N GLY A 530 9.43 -39.23 -34.20
CA GLY A 530 8.96 -40.59 -34.53
C GLY A 530 7.72 -41.04 -33.73
N TYR A 531 7.50 -42.36 -33.67
CA TYR A 531 6.21 -42.90 -33.16
C TYR A 531 6.02 -42.87 -31.63
N THR A 532 6.98 -42.42 -30.82
CA THR A 532 6.92 -42.68 -29.38
C THR A 532 7.45 -41.60 -28.42
N THR A 533 8.02 -40.51 -28.86
CA THR A 533 8.53 -39.48 -27.92
C THR A 533 8.18 -38.09 -28.40
N THR A 534 7.34 -37.43 -27.61
CA THR A 534 7.13 -36.00 -27.73
C THR A 534 8.07 -35.31 -26.73
N THR A 535 8.94 -34.46 -27.22
CA THR A 535 9.60 -33.44 -26.43
C THR A 535 8.76 -32.18 -26.57
N GLY A 536 8.54 -31.45 -25.49
CA GLY A 536 7.72 -30.24 -25.51
C GLY A 536 7.98 -29.39 -24.30
N GLY A 537 7.52 -28.14 -24.34
CA GLY A 537 7.65 -27.19 -23.25
C GLY A 537 6.79 -25.97 -23.50
N THR A 538 6.95 -24.96 -22.65
CA THR A 538 6.23 -23.69 -22.74
C THR A 538 7.20 -22.53 -22.85
N PHE A 539 6.85 -21.55 -23.67
CA PHE A 539 7.58 -20.29 -23.83
C PHE A 539 6.77 -19.16 -23.18
N PRO A 540 7.30 -18.46 -22.18
CA PRO A 540 6.66 -17.31 -21.58
C PRO A 540 6.60 -16.16 -22.59
N GLN A 541 5.48 -15.46 -22.63
CA GLN A 541 5.30 -14.32 -23.52
C GLN A 541 4.18 -13.41 -23.06
N TYR A 542 4.13 -12.22 -23.62
CA TYR A 542 2.96 -11.37 -23.53
C TYR A 542 2.55 -10.82 -24.89
N TRP A 543 1.32 -10.40 -25.00
CA TRP A 543 0.78 -9.72 -26.18
C TRP A 543 0.44 -8.27 -25.83
N LYS A 544 0.97 -7.34 -26.60
CA LYS A 544 0.56 -5.94 -26.57
C LYS A 544 -0.24 -5.62 -27.82
N ASN A 545 -1.51 -5.28 -27.70
CA ASN A 545 -2.40 -4.96 -28.84
C ASN A 545 -2.32 -5.99 -29.99
N ASN A 546 -2.37 -7.26 -29.66
CA ASN A 546 -2.20 -8.39 -30.59
C ASN A 546 -0.78 -8.54 -31.19
N THR A 547 0.22 -7.81 -30.75
CA THR A 547 1.62 -8.06 -31.09
C THR A 547 2.23 -8.92 -30.02
N ILE A 548 2.89 -10.01 -30.40
CA ILE A 548 3.55 -10.94 -29.49
C ILE A 548 4.92 -10.40 -29.09
N HIS A 549 5.27 -10.60 -27.84
CA HIS A 549 6.57 -10.31 -27.27
C HIS A 549 7.02 -11.56 -26.49
N ASP A 550 8.08 -12.19 -27.00
CA ASP A 550 8.68 -13.35 -26.35
C ASP A 550 9.49 -12.89 -25.12
N LEU A 551 9.40 -13.66 -24.04
CA LEU A 551 10.16 -13.45 -22.82
C LEU A 551 11.26 -14.52 -22.70
N PRO A 552 12.46 -14.20 -22.19
CA PRO A 552 13.50 -15.17 -21.94
C PRO A 552 13.10 -16.16 -20.84
N GLY A 553 13.79 -17.31 -20.74
CA GLY A 553 13.52 -18.35 -19.72
C GLY A 553 12.61 -19.48 -20.20
N GLY A 554 12.33 -19.55 -21.50
CA GLY A 554 11.72 -20.73 -22.12
C GLY A 554 12.74 -21.86 -22.32
N PRO A 555 12.34 -23.00 -22.91
CA PRO A 555 13.20 -24.17 -23.06
C PRO A 555 14.41 -23.87 -23.94
N LEU A 556 15.59 -23.92 -23.35
CA LEU A 556 16.89 -23.83 -24.05
C LEU A 556 17.32 -25.19 -24.65
N THR A 557 16.72 -26.28 -24.19
CA THR A 557 16.91 -27.65 -24.66
C THR A 557 15.55 -28.32 -24.87
N ASN A 558 15.51 -29.57 -25.21
CA ASN A 558 14.27 -30.33 -25.50
C ASN A 558 13.27 -30.42 -24.32
N TYR A 559 13.56 -29.84 -23.17
CA TYR A 559 12.72 -29.83 -21.99
C TYR A 559 12.92 -28.49 -21.27
N GLY A 560 11.86 -27.80 -20.95
CA GLY A 560 11.89 -26.57 -20.18
C GLY A 560 10.51 -25.94 -20.16
N THR A 561 10.18 -25.28 -19.08
CA THR A 561 8.90 -24.63 -18.87
C THR A 561 9.13 -23.17 -18.50
N GLY A 562 8.49 -22.29 -19.24
CA GLY A 562 8.39 -20.88 -18.87
C GLY A 562 6.95 -20.41 -19.09
N GLU A 563 6.37 -19.79 -18.11
CA GLU A 563 4.99 -19.31 -18.10
C GLU A 563 4.91 -17.92 -17.50
N ALA A 564 4.21 -17.02 -18.17
CA ALA A 564 3.88 -15.70 -17.65
C ALA A 564 2.48 -15.75 -17.00
N ASN A 565 2.41 -15.56 -15.69
CA ASN A 565 1.20 -15.76 -14.89
C ASN A 565 0.42 -14.47 -14.69
N ASP A 566 1.08 -13.34 -14.43
CA ASP A 566 0.44 -12.03 -14.28
C ASP A 566 1.26 -10.93 -14.93
N ILE A 567 0.62 -9.79 -15.21
CA ILE A 567 1.22 -8.62 -15.86
C ILE A 567 0.61 -7.33 -15.34
N LYS A 568 1.45 -6.37 -14.98
CA LYS A 568 1.06 -4.99 -14.68
C LYS A 568 1.94 -4.01 -15.44
N VAL A 569 1.39 -2.83 -15.69
CA VAL A 569 2.11 -1.74 -16.34
C VAL A 569 1.99 -0.49 -15.49
N ALA A 570 3.11 0.14 -15.21
CA ALA A 570 3.17 1.40 -14.47
C ALA A 570 4.27 2.30 -15.05
N ASP A 571 3.93 3.55 -15.32
CA ASP A 571 4.84 4.59 -15.84
C ASP A 571 5.63 4.16 -17.09
N GLY A 572 5.00 3.31 -17.93
CA GLY A 572 5.59 2.76 -19.15
C GLY A 572 6.43 1.50 -18.96
N ASN A 573 6.69 1.09 -17.71
CA ASN A 573 7.35 -0.17 -17.41
C ASN A 573 6.36 -1.33 -17.39
N ILE A 574 6.75 -2.45 -17.98
CA ILE A 574 5.97 -3.67 -18.07
C ILE A 574 6.59 -4.69 -17.12
N VAL A 575 5.87 -5.07 -16.08
CA VAL A 575 6.27 -6.14 -15.16
C VAL A 575 5.40 -7.36 -15.43
N VAL A 576 6.06 -8.47 -15.69
CA VAL A 576 5.44 -9.79 -15.85
C VAL A 576 6.00 -10.70 -14.78
N VAL A 577 5.17 -11.53 -14.17
CA VAL A 577 5.63 -12.52 -13.19
C VAL A 577 5.26 -13.92 -13.62
N GLY A 578 6.03 -14.92 -13.17
CA GLY A 578 5.75 -16.28 -13.56
C GLY A 578 6.82 -17.28 -13.14
N ILE A 579 7.05 -18.24 -13.99
CA ILE A 579 8.09 -19.25 -13.83
C ILE A 579 8.98 -19.30 -15.07
N ALA A 580 10.26 -19.55 -14.88
CA ALA A 580 11.22 -19.77 -15.95
C ALA A 580 12.21 -20.87 -15.56
N THR A 581 12.58 -21.70 -16.55
CA THR A 581 13.61 -22.72 -16.35
C THR A 581 14.97 -22.04 -16.24
N ARG A 582 15.65 -22.22 -15.12
CA ARG A 582 17.09 -21.95 -15.01
C ARG A 582 17.84 -22.98 -15.82
N ASP A 583 18.78 -22.56 -16.67
CA ASP A 583 19.59 -23.47 -17.45
C ASP A 583 20.41 -24.37 -16.53
N THR A 584 20.96 -25.47 -16.97
CA THR A 584 21.98 -25.71 -17.96
C THR A 584 22.38 -27.15 -18.11
N SER A 585 21.83 -28.08 -17.39
CA SER A 585 22.18 -29.48 -17.57
C SER A 585 20.98 -30.27 -18.03
N TYR A 586 21.21 -31.16 -18.96
CA TYR A 586 20.24 -32.06 -19.60
C TYR A 586 19.29 -32.84 -18.64
N TYR A 587 19.50 -32.70 -17.32
CA TYR A 587 18.75 -33.41 -16.28
C TYR A 587 18.06 -32.50 -15.24
N ASP A 588 18.24 -31.18 -15.33
CA ASP A 588 17.71 -30.26 -14.32
C ASP A 588 16.93 -29.14 -15.02
N SER A 589 15.67 -29.39 -15.30
CA SER A 589 14.80 -28.50 -16.08
C SER A 589 13.61 -27.98 -15.27
N THR A 590 13.77 -27.83 -13.98
CA THR A 590 12.69 -27.40 -13.11
C THR A 590 12.55 -25.86 -13.11
N PRO A 591 11.34 -25.33 -13.27
CA PRO A 591 11.11 -23.89 -13.32
C PRO A 591 11.19 -23.24 -11.95
N SER A 592 11.69 -22.03 -11.89
CA SER A 592 11.77 -21.20 -10.68
C SER A 592 10.90 -19.95 -10.82
N ALA A 593 10.40 -19.45 -9.68
CA ALA A 593 9.72 -18.16 -9.62
C ALA A 593 10.60 -17.05 -10.18
N CYS A 594 10.04 -16.26 -11.05
CA CYS A 594 10.74 -15.17 -11.71
C CYS A 594 9.79 -14.01 -12.04
N TYR A 595 10.39 -12.93 -12.44
CA TYR A 595 9.70 -11.79 -13.03
C TYR A 595 10.52 -11.23 -14.20
N TRP A 596 9.86 -10.46 -15.04
CA TRP A 596 10.48 -9.73 -16.15
C TRP A 596 10.12 -8.25 -16.03
N ILE A 597 11.11 -7.38 -16.07
CA ILE A 597 10.91 -5.94 -16.23
C ILE A 597 11.32 -5.57 -17.66
N ASN A 598 10.37 -5.03 -18.42
CA ASN A 598 10.59 -4.64 -19.83
C ASN A 598 11.19 -5.76 -20.71
N GLY A 599 11.00 -7.02 -20.30
CA GLY A 599 11.49 -8.21 -21.00
C GLY A 599 12.81 -8.77 -20.49
N GLU A 600 13.44 -8.15 -19.50
CA GLU A 600 14.62 -8.65 -18.80
C GLU A 600 14.21 -9.61 -17.68
N LEU A 601 14.87 -10.78 -17.60
CA LEU A 601 14.50 -11.87 -16.68
C LEU A 601 15.27 -11.76 -15.36
N HIS A 602 14.54 -11.84 -14.26
CA HIS A 602 15.06 -11.88 -12.90
C HIS A 602 14.43 -13.04 -12.11
N TYR A 603 15.24 -13.75 -11.32
CA TYR A 603 14.77 -14.85 -10.50
C TYR A 603 14.54 -14.40 -9.05
N LEU A 604 13.42 -14.83 -8.45
CA LEU A 604 13.01 -14.49 -7.09
C LEU A 604 13.60 -15.40 -6.01
N VAL A 605 14.23 -16.50 -6.39
CA VAL A 605 14.79 -17.50 -5.47
C VAL A 605 16.25 -17.73 -5.83
N ASN A 606 17.12 -17.60 -4.84
CA ASN A 606 18.55 -17.79 -5.01
C ASN A 606 18.96 -19.26 -4.93
N GLN A 607 20.00 -19.62 -5.67
CA GLN A 607 20.67 -20.93 -5.54
C GLN A 607 21.21 -21.20 -4.12
N ASN A 608 21.53 -20.17 -3.37
CA ASN A 608 22.10 -20.29 -2.03
C ASN A 608 21.06 -20.40 -0.91
N ASP A 609 19.79 -20.16 -1.21
CA ASP A 609 18.70 -20.16 -0.23
C ASP A 609 18.06 -21.53 -0.05
N VAL A 610 18.44 -22.52 -0.87
CA VAL A 610 17.93 -23.88 -0.77
C VAL A 610 18.84 -24.71 0.14
N PRO A 611 18.32 -25.35 1.21
CA PRO A 611 19.13 -26.15 2.13
C PRO A 611 19.89 -27.29 1.45
N GLU A 612 21.13 -27.57 1.88
CA GLU A 612 21.94 -28.71 1.40
C GLU A 612 21.17 -30.03 1.51
N GLY A 613 20.94 -30.69 0.39
CA GLY A 613 20.31 -32.03 0.31
C GLY A 613 18.87 -32.04 -0.23
N ILE A 614 18.32 -30.92 -0.64
CA ILE A 614 17.11 -30.83 -1.46
C ILE A 614 17.59 -30.82 -2.91
N ASP A 615 17.42 -31.95 -3.61
CA ASP A 615 17.83 -32.11 -5.02
C ASP A 615 16.89 -31.38 -6.01
N ASP A 616 15.79 -30.73 -5.51
CA ASP A 616 14.79 -30.02 -6.30
C ASP A 616 14.76 -28.53 -5.95
N TRP A 617 15.51 -27.75 -6.68
CA TRP A 617 15.64 -26.28 -6.63
C TRP A 617 14.40 -25.47 -6.98
N THR A 618 13.26 -26.05 -7.20
CA THR A 618 12.61 -25.69 -8.42
C THR A 618 11.11 -25.61 -8.36
N ASP A 619 10.49 -25.94 -7.28
CA ASP A 619 9.08 -25.71 -7.11
C ASP A 619 8.83 -24.35 -6.43
N SER A 620 9.25 -23.27 -7.08
CA SER A 620 8.83 -21.93 -6.70
C SER A 620 7.99 -21.32 -7.82
N GLU A 621 6.95 -20.61 -7.44
CA GLU A 621 6.02 -19.99 -8.39
C GLU A 621 5.73 -18.54 -8.01
N ALA A 622 5.72 -17.65 -8.99
CA ALA A 622 5.18 -16.30 -8.89
C ALA A 622 3.83 -16.25 -9.63
N LYS A 623 2.78 -15.83 -8.97
CA LYS A 623 1.39 -15.91 -9.47
C LYS A 623 0.75 -14.56 -9.72
N GLY A 624 0.89 -13.61 -8.81
CA GLY A 624 0.27 -12.29 -8.89
C GLY A 624 1.28 -11.18 -8.70
N VAL A 625 1.06 -10.02 -9.33
CA VAL A 625 1.90 -8.84 -9.18
C VAL A 625 1.08 -7.58 -8.94
N PHE A 626 1.58 -6.72 -8.07
CA PHE A 626 1.05 -5.39 -7.81
C PHE A 626 2.19 -4.37 -7.80
N ILE A 627 1.95 -3.17 -8.32
CA ILE A 627 2.91 -2.06 -8.36
C ILE A 627 2.28 -0.87 -7.65
N GLU A 628 2.91 -0.39 -6.56
CA GLU A 628 2.45 0.77 -5.79
C GLU A 628 3.14 2.06 -6.24
#